data_6595ec71dbda7f12b57477b3a6734349
#
_entry.id   6595ec71dbda7f12b57477b3a6734349
#
_cell.length_a   1.000
_cell.length_b   1.000
_cell.length_c   1.000
_cell.angle_alpha   90.00
_cell.angle_beta   90.00
_cell.angle_gamma   90.00
#
_symmetry.space_group_name_H-M   'P 1'
#
loop_
_entity.id
_entity.type
_entity.pdbx_description
1 polymer ?
#
loop_
_entity_poly.entity_id
_entity_poly.type
_entity_poly.pdbx_seq_one_letter_code
_entity_poly.pdbx_strand_id
1 'polypeptide(L)'
;FSVLRNGKGTKGKTPGKFVLRYMARDKATELLTPVAKKPIDSFITRYMARTTATEVASNVPDLKLRMQKSQGLGGRSFGKCGNSQLANASLSDREIRDYSKTIQDAFDQGKTVLESVISFDGNYLKKHNLVSQNIKLDKNGHALQKRAFAGKLDQMKLRLAIMNGLERMADRKINGKNRFENLAYVGVIQVDTKQVHCHLAMVDLGSGNTVFTKGKLEQKGVLNKHDRQTLRRGIDNSLDQYQTVWQLSSD
;
A
#
# COMPACT_ATOMS: atom_id res chain seq x y z
N PHE A 1 5.86 -0.38 11.08
CA PHE A 1 5.25 -1.65 10.65
C PHE A 1 4.48 -2.26 11.82
N SER A 2 3.18 -2.46 11.69
CA SER A 2 2.40 -3.26 12.63
C SER A 2 2.12 -4.64 12.03
N VAL A 3 2.22 -5.67 12.86
CA VAL A 3 1.98 -7.06 12.45
C VAL A 3 0.78 -7.59 13.22
N LEU A 4 -0.25 -7.98 12.49
CA LEU A 4 -1.42 -8.61 13.06
C LEU A 4 -1.28 -10.13 12.96
N ARG A 5 -1.29 -10.80 14.09
CA ARG A 5 -1.16 -12.26 14.20
C ARG A 5 -2.41 -12.85 14.82
N ASN A 6 -2.89 -13.94 14.24
CA ASN A 6 -3.90 -14.78 14.87
C ASN A 6 -3.17 -15.81 15.75
N GLY A 7 -3.23 -15.68 17.06
CA GLY A 7 -2.55 -16.57 18.01
C GLY A 7 -3.40 -16.85 19.25
N LYS A 8 -2.98 -17.81 20.09
CA LYS A 8 -3.71 -18.28 21.29
C LYS A 8 -4.16 -17.20 22.29
N GLY A 9 -3.71 -15.96 22.17
CA GLY A 9 -4.13 -14.82 23.00
C GLY A 9 -5.03 -13.81 22.27
N THR A 10 -5.37 -14.05 21.00
CA THR A 10 -6.10 -13.09 20.14
C THR A 10 -7.51 -13.54 19.79
N LYS A 11 -8.04 -14.59 20.42
CA LYS A 11 -9.46 -14.96 20.26
C LYS A 11 -10.36 -13.75 20.50
N GLY A 12 -11.10 -13.32 19.48
CA GLY A 12 -11.99 -12.17 19.53
C GLY A 12 -11.35 -10.81 19.14
N LYS A 13 -10.05 -10.76 18.78
CA LYS A 13 -9.42 -9.56 18.21
C LYS A 13 -9.42 -9.66 16.69
N THR A 14 -10.36 -8.99 16.07
CA THR A 14 -10.34 -8.81 14.62
C THR A 14 -9.32 -7.72 14.27
N PRO A 15 -8.54 -7.82 13.17
CA PRO A 15 -7.70 -6.73 12.67
C PRO A 15 -8.46 -5.41 12.58
N GLY A 16 -9.72 -5.46 12.12
CA GLY A 16 -10.60 -4.31 12.11
C GLY A 16 -10.87 -3.69 13.48
N LYS A 17 -11.00 -4.49 14.57
CA LYS A 17 -11.17 -3.94 15.93
C LYS A 17 -9.89 -3.34 16.49
N PHE A 18 -8.72 -3.92 16.21
CA PHE A 18 -7.44 -3.35 16.62
C PHE A 18 -7.18 -2.04 15.91
N VAL A 19 -7.40 -2.01 14.60
CA VAL A 19 -7.27 -0.82 13.77
C VAL A 19 -8.25 0.27 14.22
N LEU A 20 -9.50 -0.06 14.49
CA LEU A 20 -10.50 0.89 14.99
C LEU A 20 -10.11 1.46 16.36
N ARG A 21 -9.57 0.65 17.29
CA ARG A 21 -9.17 1.13 18.62
C ARG A 21 -7.86 1.93 18.61
N TYR A 22 -6.91 1.60 17.74
CA TYR A 22 -5.61 2.27 17.69
C TYR A 22 -5.63 3.49 16.77
N MET A 23 -6.34 3.40 15.64
CA MET A 23 -6.33 4.41 14.60
C MET A 23 -7.51 5.39 14.72
N ALA A 24 -8.62 4.98 15.35
CA ALA A 24 -9.79 5.80 15.63
C ALA A 24 -9.72 6.46 17.03
N ARG A 25 -8.53 6.88 17.48
CA ARG A 25 -8.46 7.77 18.64
C ARG A 25 -9.15 9.08 18.26
N ASP A 26 -10.14 9.51 19.06
CA ASP A 26 -10.97 10.71 18.86
C ASP A 26 -10.20 12.00 18.55
N LYS A 27 -8.89 12.04 18.85
CA LYS A 27 -8.00 13.16 18.53
C LYS A 27 -7.35 13.11 17.16
N ALA A 28 -7.51 12.03 16.39
CA ALA A 28 -6.85 11.82 15.11
C ALA A 28 -7.80 11.70 13.92
N THR A 29 -9.11 11.59 14.15
CA THR A 29 -10.12 11.39 13.11
C THR A 29 -11.36 12.23 13.36
N GLU A 30 -11.81 12.98 12.35
CA GLU A 30 -13.14 13.56 12.34
C GLU A 30 -14.17 12.48 11.99
N LEU A 31 -15.19 12.34 12.83
CA LEU A 31 -16.32 11.45 12.62
C LEU A 31 -17.20 11.97 11.47
N LEU A 32 -17.14 11.31 10.33
CA LEU A 32 -18.20 11.42 9.32
C LEU A 32 -19.19 10.28 9.52
N THR A 33 -20.34 10.59 10.09
CA THR A 33 -21.58 9.81 10.26
C THR A 33 -21.47 8.33 10.69
N PRO A 34 -22.34 7.85 11.59
CA PRO A 34 -22.34 6.48 12.08
C PRO A 34 -22.75 5.52 10.96
N VAL A 35 -21.83 4.70 10.50
CA VAL A 35 -22.09 3.63 9.55
C VAL A 35 -22.19 2.30 10.27
N ALA A 36 -23.24 1.53 9.92
CA ALA A 36 -23.53 0.22 10.48
C ALA A 36 -22.30 -0.71 10.50
N LYS A 37 -22.16 -1.44 11.61
CA LYS A 37 -21.03 -2.33 11.93
C LYS A 37 -20.91 -3.47 10.93
N LYS A 38 -19.97 -3.37 9.98
CA LYS A 38 -19.40 -4.52 9.26
C LYS A 38 -17.88 -4.56 9.54
N PRO A 39 -17.31 -5.71 9.97
CA PRO A 39 -16.06 -5.70 10.74
C PRO A 39 -14.76 -5.40 9.98
N ILE A 40 -14.69 -5.58 8.65
CA ILE A 40 -13.40 -5.67 7.96
C ILE A 40 -13.26 -4.78 6.76
N ASP A 41 -14.32 -4.53 6.06
CA ASP A 41 -14.40 -3.47 5.06
C ASP A 41 -13.86 -2.13 5.58
N SER A 42 -13.65 -2.04 6.90
CA SER A 42 -13.44 -0.78 7.57
C SER A 42 -12.01 -0.25 7.50
N PHE A 43 -10.96 -1.11 7.49
CA PHE A 43 -9.59 -0.56 7.47
C PHE A 43 -9.17 -0.14 6.06
N ILE A 44 -9.26 -1.05 5.10
CA ILE A 44 -8.85 -0.76 3.71
C ILE A 44 -9.79 0.27 3.10
N THR A 45 -11.11 0.10 3.25
CA THR A 45 -12.09 0.95 2.60
C THR A 45 -12.32 2.28 3.32
N ARG A 46 -12.33 2.31 4.65
CA ARG A 46 -12.63 3.53 5.41
C ARG A 46 -11.41 4.34 5.77
N TYR A 47 -10.32 3.71 6.18
CA TYR A 47 -9.15 4.44 6.62
C TYR A 47 -8.16 4.67 5.50
N MET A 48 -7.75 3.60 4.81
CA MET A 48 -6.71 3.72 3.79
C MET A 48 -7.20 4.51 2.58
N ALA A 49 -8.38 4.18 2.05
CA ALA A 49 -8.90 4.75 0.82
C ALA A 49 -9.89 5.91 1.03
N ARG A 50 -9.91 6.56 2.21
CA ARG A 50 -10.80 7.69 2.45
C ARG A 50 -10.59 8.81 1.43
N THR A 51 -11.69 9.36 0.93
CA THR A 51 -11.68 10.36 -0.15
C THR A 51 -10.93 11.65 0.20
N THR A 52 -10.88 11.99 1.50
CA THR A 52 -10.15 13.18 1.98
C THR A 52 -8.64 13.03 1.94
N ALA A 53 -8.12 11.80 1.98
CA ALA A 53 -6.69 11.51 2.02
C ALA A 53 -6.13 11.00 0.70
N THR A 54 -6.98 10.40 -0.15
CA THR A 54 -6.55 9.76 -1.40
C THR A 54 -7.03 10.52 -2.61
N GLU A 55 -6.29 10.39 -3.69
CA GLU A 55 -6.64 10.91 -4.99
C GLU A 55 -6.73 9.78 -6.00
N VAL A 56 -7.49 10.02 -7.02
CA VAL A 56 -7.55 9.13 -8.15
C VAL A 56 -6.36 9.42 -9.07
N ALA A 57 -5.69 8.38 -9.55
CA ALA A 57 -4.59 8.55 -10.50
C ALA A 57 -5.12 9.18 -11.81
N SER A 58 -4.67 10.39 -12.10
CA SER A 58 -5.22 11.21 -13.19
C SER A 58 -4.63 10.92 -14.57
N ASN A 59 -3.55 10.11 -14.64
CA ASN A 59 -2.73 9.97 -15.82
C ASN A 59 -3.18 8.87 -16.79
N VAL A 60 -4.32 8.22 -16.53
CA VAL A 60 -4.87 7.16 -17.39
C VAL A 60 -6.18 7.65 -18.00
N PRO A 61 -6.21 7.92 -19.33
CA PRO A 61 -7.39 8.47 -20.01
C PRO A 61 -8.68 7.68 -19.79
N ASP A 62 -8.61 6.35 -19.84
CA ASP A 62 -9.75 5.46 -19.60
C ASP A 62 -10.26 5.48 -18.15
N LEU A 63 -9.41 5.84 -17.20
CA LEU A 63 -9.80 5.95 -15.81
C LEU A 63 -10.72 7.15 -15.56
N LYS A 64 -10.49 8.29 -16.22
CA LYS A 64 -11.38 9.47 -16.10
C LYS A 64 -12.82 9.15 -16.48
N LEU A 65 -13.02 8.33 -17.52
CA LEU A 65 -14.35 7.97 -17.99
C LEU A 65 -15.06 6.98 -17.03
N ARG A 66 -14.30 6.04 -16.44
CA ARG A 66 -14.83 5.08 -15.43
C ARG A 66 -15.12 5.76 -14.09
N MET A 67 -14.37 6.80 -13.76
CA MET A 67 -14.44 7.52 -12.48
C MET A 67 -15.59 8.51 -12.39
N GLN A 68 -16.02 9.09 -13.49
CA GLN A 68 -17.23 9.93 -13.52
C GLN A 68 -18.50 9.13 -13.14
N LYS A 69 -18.44 7.79 -13.16
CA LYS A 69 -19.54 6.89 -12.82
C LYS A 69 -19.42 6.23 -11.43
N SER A 70 -18.27 6.32 -10.74
CA SER A 70 -18.10 5.69 -9.42
C SER A 70 -17.95 6.75 -8.33
N GLN A 71 -18.96 6.88 -7.48
CA GLN A 71 -18.89 7.66 -6.23
C GLN A 71 -18.11 6.93 -5.13
N GLY A 72 -17.30 5.92 -5.47
CA GLY A 72 -16.70 4.98 -4.56
C GLY A 72 -15.17 5.09 -4.42
N LEU A 73 -14.56 3.97 -4.09
CA LEU A 73 -13.13 3.80 -3.82
C LEU A 73 -12.32 3.52 -5.10
N GLY A 74 -13.01 3.32 -6.22
CA GLY A 74 -12.40 3.00 -7.51
C GLY A 74 -11.37 4.04 -7.95
N GLY A 75 -10.24 3.57 -8.48
CA GLY A 75 -9.13 4.41 -8.91
C GLY A 75 -8.23 4.94 -7.78
N ARG A 76 -8.61 4.78 -6.51
CA ARG A 76 -7.83 5.26 -5.35
C ARG A 76 -6.82 4.26 -4.84
N SER A 77 -7.03 2.99 -5.12
CA SER A 77 -6.24 1.85 -4.64
C SER A 77 -5.57 1.11 -5.78
N PHE A 78 -4.51 0.40 -5.46
CA PHE A 78 -3.81 -0.54 -6.33
C PHE A 78 -3.58 -1.85 -5.58
N GLY A 79 -3.30 -2.94 -6.28
CA GLY A 79 -3.06 -4.19 -5.58
C GLY A 79 -2.94 -5.41 -6.47
N LYS A 80 -2.71 -6.55 -5.82
CA LYS A 80 -2.66 -7.88 -6.40
C LYS A 80 -3.37 -8.85 -5.47
N CYS A 81 -4.15 -9.75 -6.02
CA CYS A 81 -4.88 -10.74 -5.22
C CYS A 81 -4.89 -12.10 -5.88
N GLY A 82 -4.67 -13.10 -5.07
CA GLY A 82 -4.80 -14.50 -5.45
C GLY A 82 -3.90 -14.89 -6.61
N ASN A 83 -4.41 -15.76 -7.47
CA ASN A 83 -3.72 -16.29 -8.64
C ASN A 83 -3.60 -15.27 -9.80
N SER A 84 -3.95 -14.02 -9.61
CA SER A 84 -3.69 -12.99 -10.60
C SER A 84 -2.19 -12.87 -10.82
N GLN A 85 -1.73 -13.13 -12.04
CA GLN A 85 -0.31 -12.98 -12.38
C GLN A 85 0.11 -11.51 -12.40
N LEU A 86 -0.83 -10.59 -12.58
CA LEU A 86 -0.56 -9.17 -12.72
C LEU A 86 -1.19 -8.38 -11.59
N ALA A 87 -0.40 -7.46 -11.04
CA ALA A 87 -0.90 -6.44 -10.13
C ALA A 87 -1.63 -5.34 -10.92
N ASN A 88 -2.71 -4.79 -10.35
CA ASN A 88 -3.49 -3.74 -10.97
C ASN A 88 -3.20 -2.39 -10.29
N ALA A 89 -2.73 -1.42 -11.06
CA ALA A 89 -2.41 -0.08 -10.57
C ALA A 89 -3.64 0.76 -10.23
N SER A 90 -4.83 0.31 -10.61
CA SER A 90 -6.10 1.01 -10.34
C SER A 90 -7.23 0.02 -10.13
N LEU A 91 -7.56 -0.27 -8.88
CA LEU A 91 -8.64 -1.18 -8.54
C LEU A 91 -10.01 -0.50 -8.67
N SER A 92 -10.98 -1.25 -9.17
CA SER A 92 -12.40 -0.90 -9.11
C SER A 92 -12.95 -1.10 -7.69
N ASP A 93 -14.13 -0.54 -7.40
CA ASP A 93 -14.83 -0.74 -6.13
C ASP A 93 -15.10 -2.21 -5.82
N ARG A 94 -15.36 -3.01 -6.84
CA ARG A 94 -15.57 -4.45 -6.70
C ARG A 94 -14.27 -5.15 -6.30
N GLU A 95 -13.19 -4.89 -7.04
CA GLU A 95 -11.88 -5.50 -6.76
C GLU A 95 -11.38 -5.15 -5.36
N ILE A 96 -11.56 -3.90 -4.90
CA ILE A 96 -11.16 -3.52 -3.54
C ILE A 96 -11.92 -4.36 -2.51
N ARG A 97 -13.23 -4.58 -2.68
CA ARG A 97 -14.02 -5.43 -1.78
C ARG A 97 -13.57 -6.88 -1.81
N ASP A 98 -13.35 -7.43 -3.01
CA ASP A 98 -12.93 -8.81 -3.20
C ASP A 98 -11.54 -9.03 -2.59
N TYR A 99 -10.59 -8.10 -2.80
CA TYR A 99 -9.25 -8.16 -2.23
C TYR A 99 -9.26 -8.01 -0.70
N SER A 100 -10.06 -7.08 -0.19
CA SER A 100 -10.24 -6.90 1.27
C SER A 100 -10.80 -8.17 1.92
N LYS A 101 -11.77 -8.82 1.25
CA LYS A 101 -12.33 -10.10 1.70
C LYS A 101 -11.27 -11.20 1.71
N THR A 102 -10.48 -11.32 0.64
CA THR A 102 -9.40 -12.33 0.54
C THR A 102 -8.38 -12.16 1.66
N ILE A 103 -7.94 -10.93 1.95
CA ILE A 103 -7.01 -10.64 3.05
C ILE A 103 -7.63 -11.04 4.40
N GLN A 104 -8.93 -10.80 4.57
CA GLN A 104 -9.63 -11.17 5.79
C GLN A 104 -9.77 -12.68 5.94
N ASP A 105 -10.23 -13.36 4.92
CA ASP A 105 -10.38 -14.82 4.91
C ASP A 105 -9.04 -15.50 5.24
N ALA A 106 -7.93 -14.98 4.69
CA ALA A 106 -6.59 -15.45 5.02
C ALA A 106 -6.22 -15.22 6.49
N PHE A 107 -6.58 -14.05 7.05
CA PHE A 107 -6.36 -13.78 8.46
C PHE A 107 -7.18 -14.73 9.36
N ASP A 108 -8.45 -14.95 9.03
CA ASP A 108 -9.32 -15.86 9.77
C ASP A 108 -8.82 -17.32 9.72
N GLN A 109 -8.12 -17.69 8.65
CA GLN A 109 -7.40 -18.97 8.51
C GLN A 109 -6.04 -19.00 9.27
N GLY A 110 -5.71 -17.98 10.04
CA GLY A 110 -4.50 -17.90 10.85
C GLY A 110 -3.26 -17.38 10.15
N LYS A 111 -3.37 -16.84 8.93
CA LYS A 111 -2.24 -16.20 8.25
C LYS A 111 -1.91 -14.84 8.87
N THR A 112 -0.64 -14.45 8.76
CA THR A 112 -0.19 -13.15 9.24
C THR A 112 -0.48 -12.08 8.20
N VAL A 113 -1.32 -11.13 8.53
CA VAL A 113 -1.53 -9.91 7.75
C VAL A 113 -0.57 -8.84 8.22
N LEU A 114 0.15 -8.23 7.30
CA LEU A 114 1.04 -7.12 7.55
C LEU A 114 0.39 -5.81 7.10
N GLU A 115 0.23 -4.91 8.05
CA GLU A 115 -0.08 -3.52 7.76
C GLU A 115 1.20 -2.70 7.80
N SER A 116 1.46 -1.92 6.77
CA SER A 116 2.66 -1.11 6.68
C SER A 116 2.38 0.27 6.09
N VAL A 117 3.26 1.20 6.44
CA VAL A 117 3.27 2.54 5.87
C VAL A 117 4.65 2.79 5.29
N ILE A 118 4.70 3.20 4.02
CA ILE A 118 5.89 3.71 3.36
C ILE A 118 5.72 5.22 3.25
N SER A 119 6.64 5.97 3.86
CA SER A 119 6.64 7.43 3.79
C SER A 119 7.67 7.91 2.77
N PHE A 120 7.27 8.88 1.98
CA PHE A 120 8.12 9.52 0.98
C PHE A 120 8.32 10.98 1.34
N ASP A 121 9.54 11.40 1.56
CA ASP A 121 9.83 12.83 1.76
C ASP A 121 9.81 13.59 0.42
N GLY A 122 9.61 14.91 0.50
CA GLY A 122 9.45 15.73 -0.69
C GLY A 122 10.74 15.85 -1.53
N ASN A 123 11.93 15.74 -0.92
CA ASN A 123 13.20 15.78 -1.66
C ASN A 123 13.34 14.53 -2.52
N TYR A 124 12.98 13.36 -1.95
CA TYR A 124 12.92 12.10 -2.69
C TYR A 124 11.95 12.19 -3.87
N LEU A 125 10.74 12.71 -3.63
CA LEU A 125 9.73 12.86 -4.69
C LEU A 125 10.19 13.81 -5.81
N LYS A 126 10.87 14.91 -5.47
CA LYS A 126 11.45 15.85 -6.44
C LYS A 126 12.59 15.21 -7.23
N LYS A 127 13.50 14.51 -6.55
CA LYS A 127 14.64 13.81 -7.18
C LYS A 127 14.18 12.87 -8.29
N HIS A 128 13.07 12.17 -8.10
CA HIS A 128 12.53 11.21 -9.07
C HIS A 128 11.47 11.83 -10.02
N ASN A 129 11.35 13.16 -10.05
CA ASN A 129 10.37 13.87 -10.88
C ASN A 129 8.92 13.38 -10.70
N LEU A 130 8.57 13.01 -9.46
CA LEU A 130 7.22 12.61 -9.09
C LEU A 130 6.33 13.79 -8.73
N VAL A 131 6.93 14.93 -8.41
CA VAL A 131 6.25 16.18 -8.07
C VAL A 131 7.00 17.39 -8.64
N SER A 132 6.29 18.52 -8.78
CA SER A 132 6.88 19.77 -9.21
C SER A 132 7.99 20.26 -8.26
N GLN A 133 9.06 20.82 -8.82
CA GLN A 133 10.15 21.44 -8.07
C GLN A 133 9.69 22.65 -7.22
N ASN A 134 8.58 23.27 -7.58
CA ASN A 134 8.06 24.47 -6.92
C ASN A 134 7.40 24.22 -5.56
N ILE A 135 7.21 22.98 -5.13
CA ILE A 135 6.68 22.66 -3.80
C ILE A 135 7.71 23.06 -2.74
N LYS A 136 7.33 23.98 -1.85
CA LYS A 136 8.21 24.43 -0.75
C LYS A 136 8.30 23.35 0.34
N LEU A 137 9.53 23.00 0.72
CA LEU A 137 9.85 21.99 1.73
C LEU A 137 10.60 22.61 2.88
N ASP A 138 10.49 22.00 4.06
CA ASP A 138 11.34 22.30 5.21
C ASP A 138 12.69 21.53 5.10
N LYS A 139 13.57 21.74 6.07
CA LYS A 139 14.89 21.08 6.13
C LYS A 139 14.85 19.56 6.21
N ASN A 140 13.70 18.99 6.60
CA ASN A 140 13.49 17.54 6.72
C ASN A 140 12.78 16.95 5.47
N GLY A 141 12.55 17.76 4.43
CA GLY A 141 11.85 17.32 3.23
C GLY A 141 10.33 17.24 3.38
N HIS A 142 9.75 17.80 4.44
CA HIS A 142 8.31 17.89 4.59
C HIS A 142 7.76 19.13 3.89
N ALA A 143 6.59 19.03 3.29
CA ALA A 143 5.92 20.21 2.75
C ALA A 143 5.57 21.20 3.88
N LEU A 144 5.68 22.50 3.60
CA LEU A 144 5.32 23.54 4.59
C LEU A 144 3.84 23.48 4.94
N GLN A 145 2.99 23.09 3.98
CA GLN A 145 1.53 23.01 4.15
C GLN A 145 1.03 21.57 3.98
N LYS A 146 -0.02 21.22 4.71
CA LYS A 146 -0.76 19.97 4.47
C LYS A 146 -1.35 19.99 3.06
N ARG A 147 -1.49 18.79 2.44
CA ARG A 147 -2.03 18.61 1.10
C ARG A 147 -1.24 19.31 -0.03
N ALA A 148 -0.01 19.74 0.22
CA ALA A 148 0.82 20.41 -0.78
C ALA A 148 1.13 19.53 -2.01
N PHE A 149 1.06 18.22 -1.86
CA PHE A 149 1.25 17.22 -2.91
C PHE A 149 -0.03 16.85 -3.66
N ALA A 150 -1.21 17.27 -3.15
CA ALA A 150 -2.50 16.96 -3.74
C ALA A 150 -2.62 17.55 -5.16
N GLY A 151 -3.06 16.73 -6.12
CA GLY A 151 -3.15 17.10 -7.55
C GLY A 151 -1.82 17.32 -8.27
N LYS A 152 -0.68 17.13 -7.57
CA LYS A 152 0.67 17.42 -8.11
C LYS A 152 1.58 16.20 -8.12
N LEU A 153 1.15 15.10 -7.55
CA LEU A 153 1.91 13.85 -7.47
C LEU A 153 1.61 12.98 -8.69
N ASP A 154 2.64 12.50 -9.37
CA ASP A 154 2.51 11.42 -10.34
C ASP A 154 2.24 10.09 -9.62
N GLN A 155 0.97 9.89 -9.31
CA GLN A 155 0.52 8.71 -8.59
C GLN A 155 0.71 7.42 -9.36
N MET A 156 0.55 7.45 -10.69
CA MET A 156 0.68 6.24 -11.49
C MET A 156 2.12 5.72 -11.46
N LYS A 157 3.10 6.60 -11.70
CA LYS A 157 4.52 6.26 -11.64
C LYS A 157 4.92 5.75 -10.26
N LEU A 158 4.44 6.39 -9.18
CA LEU A 158 4.73 5.94 -7.82
C LEU A 158 4.09 4.58 -7.49
N ARG A 159 2.84 4.34 -7.90
CA ARG A 159 2.16 3.05 -7.72
C ARG A 159 2.92 1.93 -8.42
N LEU A 160 3.27 2.11 -9.69
CA LEU A 160 4.02 1.11 -10.46
C LEU A 160 5.37 0.80 -9.82
N ALA A 161 6.07 1.82 -9.32
CA ALA A 161 7.34 1.62 -8.61
C ALA A 161 7.16 0.80 -7.31
N ILE A 162 6.13 1.10 -6.53
CA ILE A 162 5.82 0.34 -5.30
C ILE A 162 5.46 -1.10 -5.64
N MET A 163 4.62 -1.32 -6.66
CA MET A 163 4.24 -2.65 -7.12
C MET A 163 5.47 -3.48 -7.55
N ASN A 164 6.35 -2.90 -8.35
CA ASN A 164 7.61 -3.55 -8.75
C ASN A 164 8.51 -3.88 -7.55
N GLY A 165 8.57 -2.98 -6.57
CA GLY A 165 9.31 -3.22 -5.33
C GLY A 165 8.74 -4.39 -4.53
N LEU A 166 7.41 -4.51 -4.45
CA LEU A 166 6.71 -5.60 -3.77
C LEU A 166 6.94 -6.94 -4.47
N GLU A 167 6.86 -6.98 -5.81
CA GLU A 167 7.14 -8.20 -6.58
C GLU A 167 8.59 -8.65 -6.40
N ARG A 168 9.56 -7.74 -6.50
CA ARG A 168 10.98 -8.07 -6.24
C ARG A 168 11.22 -8.59 -4.83
N MET A 169 10.51 -8.03 -3.85
CA MET A 169 10.58 -8.51 -2.46
C MET A 169 9.97 -9.92 -2.34
N ALA A 170 8.84 -10.16 -3.00
CA ALA A 170 8.17 -11.47 -2.98
C ALA A 170 9.01 -12.55 -3.65
N ASP A 171 9.62 -12.25 -4.79
CA ASP A 171 10.43 -13.19 -5.58
C ASP A 171 11.82 -13.43 -5.02
N ARG A 172 12.23 -12.70 -3.98
CA ARG A 172 13.54 -12.90 -3.36
C ARG A 172 13.68 -14.35 -2.89
N LYS A 173 14.74 -15.02 -3.35
CA LYS A 173 14.99 -16.41 -2.99
C LYS A 173 15.56 -16.55 -1.59
N ILE A 174 14.98 -17.47 -0.81
CA ILE A 174 15.47 -17.95 0.47
C ILE A 174 15.52 -19.47 0.39
N ASN A 175 16.71 -20.05 0.45
CA ASN A 175 16.90 -21.50 0.31
C ASN A 175 16.20 -22.08 -0.95
N GLY A 176 16.32 -21.37 -2.08
CA GLY A 176 15.75 -21.78 -3.37
C GLY A 176 14.25 -21.49 -3.56
N LYS A 177 13.53 -21.08 -2.51
CA LYS A 177 12.09 -20.75 -2.55
C LYS A 177 11.86 -19.25 -2.54
N ASN A 178 10.77 -18.79 -3.12
CA ASN A 178 10.35 -17.39 -3.03
C ASN A 178 10.07 -17.01 -1.58
N ARG A 179 10.42 -15.77 -1.21
CA ARG A 179 10.15 -15.22 0.12
C ARG A 179 8.66 -15.22 0.45
N PHE A 180 7.84 -14.83 -0.54
CA PHE A 180 6.39 -14.96 -0.52
C PHE A 180 5.98 -15.81 -1.72
N GLU A 181 5.22 -16.87 -1.49
CA GLU A 181 4.80 -17.78 -2.56
C GLU A 181 3.65 -17.19 -3.39
N ASN A 182 2.74 -16.48 -2.71
CA ASN A 182 1.58 -15.86 -3.34
C ASN A 182 1.21 -14.59 -2.57
N LEU A 183 1.98 -13.51 -2.78
CA LEU A 183 1.76 -12.23 -2.11
C LEU A 183 0.50 -11.56 -2.64
N ALA A 184 -0.50 -11.40 -1.78
CA ALA A 184 -1.66 -10.56 -2.01
C ALA A 184 -1.50 -9.24 -1.23
N TYR A 185 -1.88 -8.11 -1.84
CA TYR A 185 -1.82 -6.81 -1.19
C TYR A 185 -2.82 -5.81 -1.77
N VAL A 186 -3.20 -4.85 -0.94
CA VAL A 186 -3.89 -3.62 -1.35
C VAL A 186 -3.08 -2.44 -0.83
N GLY A 187 -2.84 -1.47 -1.70
CA GLY A 187 -2.15 -0.23 -1.38
C GLY A 187 -2.97 1.00 -1.74
N VAL A 188 -2.80 2.06 -0.97
CA VAL A 188 -3.34 3.40 -1.24
C VAL A 188 -2.29 4.46 -0.96
N ILE A 189 -2.27 5.52 -1.78
CA ILE A 189 -1.41 6.66 -1.56
C ILE A 189 -2.23 7.78 -0.95
N GLN A 190 -1.78 8.29 0.20
CA GLN A 190 -2.41 9.40 0.90
C GLN A 190 -1.54 10.66 0.76
N VAL A 191 -2.21 11.79 0.49
CA VAL A 191 -1.58 13.09 0.22
C VAL A 191 -2.15 14.21 1.10
N ASP A 192 -2.87 13.87 2.16
CA ASP A 192 -3.56 14.81 3.05
C ASP A 192 -2.66 15.40 4.14
N THR A 193 -1.45 14.90 4.29
CA THR A 193 -0.45 15.34 5.26
C THR A 193 0.64 16.20 4.62
N LYS A 194 1.71 16.49 5.37
CA LYS A 194 2.92 17.16 4.89
C LYS A 194 3.89 16.23 4.14
N GLN A 195 3.62 14.94 4.16
CA GLN A 195 4.36 13.90 3.45
C GLN A 195 3.40 13.03 2.65
N VAL A 196 3.90 12.38 1.63
CA VAL A 196 3.17 11.33 0.92
C VAL A 196 3.35 10.01 1.65
N HIS A 197 2.25 9.31 1.92
CA HIS A 197 2.27 8.00 2.55
C HIS A 197 1.60 6.97 1.65
N CYS A 198 2.23 5.81 1.53
CA CYS A 198 1.56 4.63 0.99
C CYS A 198 1.21 3.68 2.13
N HIS A 199 -0.06 3.45 2.35
CA HIS A 199 -0.55 2.42 3.25
C HIS A 199 -0.72 1.12 2.48
N LEU A 200 -0.23 0.02 3.04
CA LEU A 200 -0.28 -1.31 2.47
C LEU A 200 -0.87 -2.30 3.48
N ALA A 201 -1.83 -3.10 3.02
CA ALA A 201 -2.25 -4.32 3.70
C ALA A 201 -1.83 -5.50 2.83
N MET A 202 -1.06 -6.45 3.36
CA MET A 202 -0.53 -7.57 2.58
C MET A 202 -0.53 -8.88 3.37
N VAL A 203 -0.66 -9.97 2.65
CA VAL A 203 -0.65 -11.35 3.19
C VAL A 203 -0.05 -12.31 2.17
N ASP A 204 0.65 -13.35 2.62
CA ASP A 204 1.04 -14.46 1.77
C ASP A 204 -0.07 -15.53 1.76
N LEU A 205 -0.71 -15.71 0.63
CA LEU A 205 -1.75 -16.73 0.41
C LEU A 205 -1.16 -18.14 0.13
N GLY A 206 0.16 -18.23 -0.06
CA GLY A 206 0.86 -19.50 -0.32
C GLY A 206 0.81 -20.47 0.87
N SER A 207 1.40 -21.64 0.70
CA SER A 207 1.39 -22.70 1.71
C SER A 207 2.22 -22.33 2.94
N GLY A 208 1.72 -22.72 4.12
CA GLY A 208 2.39 -22.49 5.41
C GLY A 208 2.44 -21.02 5.85
N ASN A 209 2.76 -20.83 7.13
CA ASN A 209 2.80 -19.51 7.77
C ASN A 209 4.22 -19.07 8.14
N THR A 210 5.21 -19.93 7.90
CA THR A 210 6.59 -19.72 8.33
C THR A 210 7.59 -19.97 7.19
N VAL A 211 8.73 -19.33 7.28
CA VAL A 211 9.90 -19.54 6.42
C VAL A 211 11.15 -19.68 7.30
N PHE A 212 12.02 -20.60 6.93
CA PHE A 212 13.28 -20.79 7.64
C PHE A 212 14.34 -19.85 7.08
N THR A 213 14.80 -18.91 7.90
CA THR A 213 15.77 -17.89 7.50
C THR A 213 16.94 -17.86 8.50
N LYS A 214 18.16 -18.04 8.03
CA LYS A 214 19.39 -17.97 8.85
C LYS A 214 19.31 -18.81 10.15
N GLY A 215 18.86 -20.05 10.06
CA GLY A 215 18.75 -20.94 11.21
C GLY A 215 17.56 -20.67 12.14
N LYS A 216 16.65 -19.77 11.78
CA LYS A 216 15.47 -19.43 12.57
C LYS A 216 14.20 -19.55 11.74
N LEU A 217 13.12 -19.98 12.41
CA LEU A 217 11.79 -20.01 11.83
C LEU A 217 11.14 -18.63 11.98
N GLU A 218 10.94 -17.93 10.86
CA GLU A 218 10.30 -16.62 10.82
C GLU A 218 8.88 -16.74 10.25
N GLN A 219 7.97 -15.92 10.74
CA GLN A 219 6.63 -15.81 10.15
C GLN A 219 6.68 -15.12 8.81
N LYS A 220 6.03 -15.68 7.77
CA LYS A 220 6.06 -15.13 6.41
C LYS A 220 5.58 -13.67 6.32
N GLY A 221 4.59 -13.29 7.11
CA GLY A 221 4.06 -11.94 7.15
C GLY A 221 4.92 -10.90 7.87
N VAL A 222 6.08 -11.26 8.45
CA VAL A 222 6.97 -10.31 9.13
C VAL A 222 8.11 -9.90 8.21
N LEU A 223 8.17 -8.62 7.84
CA LEU A 223 9.27 -8.10 7.02
C LEU A 223 10.52 -7.89 7.86
N ASN A 224 11.56 -8.65 7.57
CA ASN A 224 12.88 -8.44 8.16
C ASN A 224 13.61 -7.26 7.50
N LYS A 225 14.81 -6.91 8.01
CA LYS A 225 15.62 -5.80 7.45
C LYS A 225 15.90 -5.99 5.96
N HIS A 226 16.15 -7.23 5.54
CA HIS A 226 16.51 -7.56 4.16
C HIS A 226 15.31 -7.40 3.21
N ASP A 227 14.11 -7.82 3.63
CA ASP A 227 12.87 -7.62 2.88
C ASP A 227 12.63 -6.14 2.63
N ARG A 228 12.73 -5.32 3.69
CA ARG A 228 12.56 -3.86 3.58
C ARG A 228 13.58 -3.20 2.67
N GLN A 229 14.84 -3.65 2.71
CA GLN A 229 15.89 -3.16 1.80
C GLN A 229 15.62 -3.56 0.36
N THR A 230 15.15 -4.79 0.11
CA THR A 230 14.80 -5.26 -1.23
C THR A 230 13.62 -4.48 -1.80
N LEU A 231 12.58 -4.26 -0.99
CA LEU A 231 11.43 -3.41 -1.35
C LEU A 231 11.90 -2.00 -1.74
N ARG A 232 12.68 -1.35 -0.87
CA ARG A 232 13.20 0.01 -1.12
C ARG A 232 14.01 0.07 -2.42
N ARG A 233 15.00 -0.81 -2.59
CA ARG A 233 15.82 -0.88 -3.81
C ARG A 233 14.98 -1.15 -5.06
N GLY A 234 13.92 -1.96 -4.93
CA GLY A 234 13.00 -2.23 -6.03
C GLY A 234 12.24 -0.98 -6.46
N ILE A 235 11.80 -0.16 -5.51
CA ILE A 235 11.16 1.13 -5.76
C ILE A 235 12.15 2.09 -6.41
N ASP A 236 13.35 2.27 -5.81
CA ASP A 236 14.38 3.18 -6.31
C ASP A 236 14.76 2.82 -7.76
N ASN A 237 15.09 1.55 -8.03
CA ASN A 237 15.45 1.09 -9.37
C ASN A 237 14.35 1.29 -10.40
N SER A 238 13.09 1.08 -10.01
CA SER A 238 11.94 1.28 -10.90
C SER A 238 11.82 2.77 -11.29
N LEU A 239 11.98 3.67 -10.32
CA LEU A 239 11.90 5.11 -10.58
C LEU A 239 13.07 5.61 -11.42
N ASP A 240 14.28 5.09 -11.19
CA ASP A 240 15.47 5.45 -11.97
C ASP A 240 15.37 4.97 -13.43
N GLN A 241 14.82 3.77 -13.67
CA GLN A 241 14.55 3.25 -15.02
C GLN A 241 13.56 4.13 -15.79
N TYR A 242 12.50 4.62 -15.14
CA TYR A 242 11.57 5.55 -15.77
C TYR A 242 12.24 6.86 -16.19
N GLN A 243 13.19 7.38 -15.44
CA GLN A 243 13.94 8.57 -15.81
C GLN A 243 14.80 8.33 -17.05
N THR A 244 15.51 7.21 -17.12
CA THR A 244 16.37 6.84 -18.26
C THR A 244 15.55 6.68 -19.55
N VAL A 245 14.43 5.96 -19.49
CA VAL A 245 13.56 5.78 -20.66
C VAL A 245 12.99 7.11 -21.15
N TRP A 246 12.62 8.01 -20.23
CA TRP A 246 12.09 9.33 -20.58
C TRP A 246 13.14 10.22 -21.24
N GLN A 247 14.38 10.20 -20.75
CA GLN A 247 15.50 10.94 -21.36
C GLN A 247 15.79 10.45 -22.79
N LEU A 248 15.84 9.12 -22.99
CA LEU A 248 16.08 8.51 -24.30
C LEU A 248 14.93 8.71 -25.31
N SER A 249 13.72 9.00 -24.85
CA SER A 249 12.57 9.26 -25.74
C SER A 249 12.38 10.75 -26.04
N SER A 250 13.17 11.63 -25.43
CA SER A 250 13.08 13.09 -25.58
C SER A 250 14.20 13.66 -26.45
N ASP A 251 15.17 12.82 -26.82
CA ASP A 251 16.23 13.08 -27.81
C ASP A 251 15.81 12.54 -29.18
#